data_8bdd9d380eb37339c77a05801a52d11b
#
_entry.id   8bdd9d380eb37339c77a05801a52d11b
#
_cell.length_a   1.000
_cell.length_b   1.000
_cell.length_c   1.000
_cell.angle_alpha   90.00
_cell.angle_beta   90.00
_cell.angle_gamma   90.00
#
_symmetry.space_group_name_H-M   'P 1'
#
loop_
_entity.id
_entity.type
_entity.pdbx_description
1 polymer ?
#
loop_
_entity_poly.entity_id
_entity_poly.type
_entity_poly.pdbx_seq_one_letter_code
_entity_poly.pdbx_strand_id
1 'polypeptide(L)'
;MKYTKFIISNYRAICSPIEIDIKKNKLVPLIGTNESGKTTILQAIYSFDYANDKEYEGRHLKNLRNYYNPQDKSDPEISAEIEINKENFLNCISDENLRNKYADIEKFKSIVITRNLDKLVYKVSVIEDEEDAKIIGREIVSRLPYIIYNDDFIERPKNEIEIPDNKENLFGWLGIYERAFNIIGSSIFDMIKEPEENIKLGIISDVEAEINKTLINEWGKISLENGNCLSIKLGIKDNKILTVQIVEKKNGKDRFFKIEERSKGFLWFFNFVMKIKYNPKSSGSNNDIIYLLDEPGSYLHTYAQEKLCNMIKNISNKDGKVIYCTHTHHLLDPKYIPSKYIYIVKKDKDKEIELKKINEIKLDFKKNIELQPVYEALGISDWDFFTQSQKILLVEGIHDKYALDVFTDFSTNGYVIMPCVNAESIYNNLPRMIAYGKKYNALWDNDDEGNLYFEKAKKSFGIIESKNLFVLPNLYGKKKVRMEEMFEKEDFSMMRNLLEMPENSSYSNIMTSLISSDDKIINEAKNNISSKARKSFDTLYSTINTK
;
A
#
# COMPACT_ATOMS: atom_id res chain seq x y z
N MET A 1 18.83 10.37 -8.63
CA MET A 1 19.17 9.00 -8.23
C MET A 1 17.92 8.34 -7.68
N LYS A 2 17.64 7.08 -8.07
CA LYS A 2 16.40 6.38 -7.64
C LYS A 2 16.71 4.91 -7.37
N TYR A 3 16.13 4.38 -6.29
CA TYR A 3 16.14 2.93 -6.05
C TYR A 3 15.25 2.22 -7.07
N THR A 4 15.72 1.12 -7.63
CA THR A 4 14.98 0.28 -8.58
C THR A 4 14.66 -1.11 -8.05
N LYS A 5 15.56 -1.67 -7.22
CA LYS A 5 15.44 -3.01 -6.67
C LYS A 5 16.19 -3.11 -5.34
N PHE A 6 15.68 -3.93 -4.44
CA PHE A 6 16.42 -4.41 -3.27
C PHE A 6 16.65 -5.92 -3.37
N ILE A 7 17.82 -6.36 -2.92
CA ILE A 7 18.22 -7.77 -2.82
C ILE A 7 18.68 -7.99 -1.37
N ILE A 8 18.12 -9.00 -0.72
CA ILE A 8 18.39 -9.31 0.68
C ILE A 8 18.99 -10.71 0.74
N SER A 9 20.14 -10.87 1.37
CA SER A 9 20.86 -12.14 1.49
C SER A 9 21.32 -12.36 2.94
N ASN A 10 21.19 -13.58 3.42
CA ASN A 10 21.70 -14.03 4.72
C ASN A 10 21.22 -13.19 5.92
N TYR A 11 20.02 -12.61 5.83
CA TYR A 11 19.47 -11.78 6.89
C TYR A 11 18.40 -12.57 7.67
N ARG A 12 18.72 -12.98 8.88
CA ARG A 12 17.86 -13.80 9.75
C ARG A 12 17.39 -15.09 9.05
N ALA A 13 16.11 -15.28 8.83
CA ALA A 13 15.56 -16.45 8.14
C ALA A 13 15.57 -16.34 6.61
N ILE A 14 16.23 -15.33 6.04
CA ILE A 14 16.43 -15.17 4.60
C ILE A 14 17.81 -15.73 4.28
N CYS A 15 17.89 -16.97 3.78
CA CYS A 15 19.15 -17.61 3.40
C CYS A 15 19.44 -17.39 1.93
N SER A 16 18.54 -17.85 1.07
CA SER A 16 18.63 -17.59 -0.37
C SER A 16 18.29 -16.14 -0.69
N PRO A 17 19.01 -15.49 -1.63
CA PRO A 17 18.73 -14.11 -2.01
C PRO A 17 17.29 -13.92 -2.47
N ILE A 18 16.61 -12.94 -1.89
CA ILE A 18 15.27 -12.51 -2.33
C ILE A 18 15.32 -11.13 -2.95
N GLU A 19 14.51 -10.89 -3.98
CA GLU A 19 14.51 -9.64 -4.74
C GLU A 19 13.15 -8.94 -4.67
N ILE A 20 13.16 -7.62 -4.45
CA ILE A 20 11.98 -6.75 -4.47
C ILE A 20 12.19 -5.68 -5.52
N ASP A 21 11.48 -5.79 -6.64
CA ASP A 21 11.49 -4.82 -7.73
C ASP A 21 10.50 -3.68 -7.45
N ILE A 22 11.03 -2.46 -7.37
CA ILE A 22 10.26 -1.24 -7.14
C ILE A 22 10.38 -0.24 -8.31
N LYS A 23 10.96 -0.67 -9.44
CA LYS A 23 11.21 0.21 -10.60
C LYS A 23 9.92 0.69 -11.24
N LYS A 24 9.01 -0.23 -11.54
CA LYS A 24 7.76 0.05 -12.28
C LYS A 24 6.58 0.33 -11.37
N ASN A 25 6.63 -0.09 -10.12
CA ASN A 25 5.53 0.08 -9.19
C ASN A 25 5.96 0.87 -7.95
N LYS A 26 5.22 1.92 -7.64
CA LYS A 26 5.45 2.74 -6.46
C LYS A 26 4.78 2.20 -5.20
N LEU A 27 3.91 1.19 -5.34
CA LEU A 27 3.15 0.58 -4.26
C LEU A 27 3.32 -0.93 -4.28
N VAL A 28 4.04 -1.49 -3.29
CA VAL A 28 4.45 -2.89 -3.24
C VAL A 28 3.96 -3.56 -1.95
N PRO A 29 2.84 -4.30 -1.99
CA PRO A 29 2.38 -5.07 -0.85
C PRO A 29 3.13 -6.41 -0.71
N LEU A 30 3.50 -6.72 0.52
CA LEU A 30 4.02 -8.00 0.98
C LEU A 30 2.92 -8.68 1.81
N ILE A 31 2.40 -9.80 1.35
CA ILE A 31 1.33 -10.53 2.02
C ILE A 31 1.79 -11.89 2.52
N GLY A 32 1.15 -12.39 3.55
CA GLY A 32 1.44 -13.70 4.13
C GLY A 32 0.82 -13.83 5.50
N THR A 33 0.75 -15.05 6.00
CA THR A 33 0.28 -15.35 7.37
C THR A 33 1.16 -14.69 8.43
N ASN A 34 0.70 -14.64 9.67
CA ASN A 34 1.53 -14.22 10.78
C ASN A 34 2.80 -15.08 10.86
N GLU A 35 3.91 -14.47 11.26
CA GLU A 35 5.24 -15.11 11.34
C GLU A 35 5.84 -15.57 10.00
N SER A 36 5.27 -15.22 8.85
CA SER A 36 5.84 -15.58 7.54
C SER A 36 7.16 -14.89 7.21
N GLY A 37 7.50 -13.79 7.92
CA GLY A 37 8.75 -13.04 7.73
C GLY A 37 8.59 -11.69 7.04
N LYS A 38 7.37 -11.16 6.87
CA LYS A 38 7.10 -9.86 6.25
C LYS A 38 7.88 -8.72 6.91
N THR A 39 7.76 -8.59 8.23
CA THR A 39 8.50 -7.61 9.05
C THR A 39 10.02 -7.77 8.89
N THR A 40 10.52 -9.01 8.77
CA THR A 40 11.94 -9.28 8.55
C THR A 40 12.44 -8.65 7.25
N ILE A 41 11.66 -8.74 6.18
CA ILE A 41 11.97 -8.13 4.88
C ILE A 41 12.01 -6.60 4.99
N LEU A 42 11.01 -5.98 5.63
CA LEU A 42 10.99 -4.52 5.81
C LEU A 42 12.19 -4.05 6.64
N GLN A 43 12.51 -4.73 7.74
CA GLN A 43 13.65 -4.40 8.58
C GLN A 43 15.00 -4.57 7.84
N ALA A 44 15.11 -5.57 6.96
CA ALA A 44 16.28 -5.72 6.11
C ALA A 44 16.46 -4.52 5.17
N ILE A 45 15.42 -4.11 4.46
CA ILE A 45 15.47 -2.92 3.59
C ILE A 45 15.82 -1.67 4.41
N TYR A 46 15.21 -1.51 5.59
CA TYR A 46 15.49 -0.39 6.50
C TYR A 46 16.96 -0.33 6.94
N SER A 47 17.60 -1.50 7.09
CA SER A 47 19.01 -1.62 7.46
C SER A 47 19.97 -1.20 6.35
N PHE A 48 19.50 -0.93 5.13
CA PHE A 48 20.36 -0.49 4.04
C PHE A 48 20.92 0.92 4.26
N ASP A 49 20.13 1.84 4.82
CA ASP A 49 20.53 3.23 5.05
C ASP A 49 21.18 3.38 6.43
N TYR A 50 22.48 3.74 6.45
CA TYR A 50 23.24 3.94 7.70
C TYR A 50 22.70 5.06 8.58
N ALA A 51 21.94 6.02 8.02
CA ALA A 51 21.29 7.06 8.78
C ALA A 51 20.26 6.52 9.78
N ASN A 52 19.82 5.28 9.58
CA ASN A 52 18.86 4.59 10.43
C ASN A 52 19.49 3.82 11.60
N ASP A 53 20.81 3.64 11.62
CA ASP A 53 21.50 2.72 12.53
C ASP A 53 21.21 2.97 14.01
N LYS A 54 21.01 4.22 14.40
CA LYS A 54 20.71 4.61 15.78
C LYS A 54 19.22 4.66 16.10
N GLU A 55 18.36 4.58 15.09
CA GLU A 55 16.92 4.59 15.29
C GLU A 55 16.46 3.25 15.86
N TYR A 56 15.37 3.28 16.61
CA TYR A 56 14.78 2.09 17.26
C TYR A 56 15.80 1.28 18.06
N GLU A 57 16.78 1.95 18.72
CA GLU A 57 17.85 1.30 19.48
C GLU A 57 18.66 0.29 18.65
N GLY A 58 18.70 0.44 17.32
CA GLY A 58 19.39 -0.45 16.40
C GLY A 58 18.82 -1.87 16.34
N ARG A 59 17.54 -2.07 16.65
CA ARG A 59 16.91 -3.42 16.69
C ARG A 59 17.02 -4.15 15.36
N HIS A 60 16.97 -3.44 14.24
CA HIS A 60 17.11 -4.01 12.89
C HIS A 60 18.54 -4.52 12.60
N LEU A 61 19.52 -4.09 13.37
CA LEU A 61 20.93 -4.55 13.30
C LEU A 61 21.27 -5.61 14.37
N LYS A 62 20.27 -6.08 15.13
CA LYS A 62 20.48 -7.11 16.16
C LYS A 62 19.97 -8.47 15.66
N ASN A 63 20.62 -9.54 16.12
CA ASN A 63 20.19 -10.91 15.81
C ASN A 63 20.13 -11.18 14.29
N LEU A 64 21.16 -10.81 13.57
CA LEU A 64 21.22 -10.85 12.10
C LEU A 64 21.33 -12.26 11.55
N ARG A 65 21.93 -13.20 12.31
CA ARG A 65 22.19 -14.57 11.86
C ARG A 65 20.93 -15.42 11.85
N ASN A 66 20.93 -16.42 10.98
CA ASN A 66 19.87 -17.41 10.91
C ASN A 66 20.01 -18.43 12.05
N TYR A 67 19.05 -18.42 12.97
CA TYR A 67 19.01 -19.38 14.08
C TYR A 67 18.60 -20.80 13.66
N TYR A 68 17.98 -20.96 12.51
CA TYR A 68 17.62 -22.28 11.96
C TYR A 68 18.82 -22.96 11.29
N ASN A 69 19.82 -22.18 10.87
CA ASN A 69 21.09 -22.70 10.33
C ASN A 69 22.30 -22.03 11.01
N PRO A 70 22.60 -22.39 12.27
CA PRO A 70 23.68 -21.76 13.05
C PRO A 70 25.09 -22.05 12.52
N GLN A 71 25.24 -23.01 11.60
CA GLN A 71 26.50 -23.34 10.96
C GLN A 71 26.84 -22.36 9.81
N ASP A 72 25.85 -21.69 9.27
CA ASP A 72 26.06 -20.69 8.24
C ASP A 72 26.71 -19.43 8.83
N LYS A 73 27.89 -19.12 8.35
CA LYS A 73 28.69 -17.96 8.75
C LYS A 73 28.68 -16.85 7.70
N SER A 74 27.85 -16.95 6.69
CA SER A 74 27.73 -15.93 5.65
C SER A 74 27.32 -14.59 6.24
N ASP A 75 27.96 -13.52 5.79
CA ASP A 75 27.64 -12.17 6.24
C ASP A 75 26.23 -11.76 5.75
N PRO A 76 25.41 -11.12 6.59
CA PRO A 76 24.14 -10.57 6.15
C PRO A 76 24.38 -9.34 5.27
N GLU A 77 23.83 -9.37 4.05
CA GLU A 77 24.03 -8.33 3.05
C GLU A 77 22.69 -7.82 2.50
N ILE A 78 22.60 -6.51 2.37
CA ILE A 78 21.48 -5.84 1.71
C ILE A 78 22.03 -5.06 0.52
N SER A 79 21.57 -5.40 -0.67
CA SER A 79 21.97 -4.70 -1.89
C SER A 79 20.80 -3.87 -2.43
N ALA A 80 21.12 -2.69 -2.97
CA ALA A 80 20.18 -1.86 -3.69
C ALA A 80 20.72 -1.58 -5.11
N GLU A 81 19.89 -1.82 -6.11
CA GLU A 81 20.14 -1.34 -7.47
C GLU A 81 19.63 0.10 -7.58
N ILE A 82 20.50 0.99 -8.06
CA ILE A 82 20.25 2.44 -8.09
C ILE A 82 20.41 2.92 -9.53
N GLU A 83 19.42 3.60 -10.04
CA GLU A 83 19.49 4.30 -11.32
C GLU A 83 20.29 5.61 -11.15
N ILE A 84 21.50 5.61 -11.71
CA ILE A 84 22.45 6.71 -11.67
C ILE A 84 23.34 6.65 -12.91
N ASN A 85 23.62 7.77 -13.53
CA ASN A 85 24.61 7.85 -14.61
C ASN A 85 26.00 8.22 -14.08
N LYS A 86 27.03 8.08 -14.93
CA LYS A 86 28.42 8.39 -14.61
C LYS A 86 28.60 9.81 -14.05
N GLU A 87 27.99 10.81 -14.65
CA GLU A 87 28.12 12.20 -14.23
C GLU A 87 27.59 12.42 -12.81
N ASN A 88 26.38 11.94 -12.53
CA ASN A 88 25.79 12.04 -11.20
C ASN A 88 26.57 11.22 -10.16
N PHE A 89 27.16 10.08 -10.56
CA PHE A 89 28.03 9.27 -9.72
C PHE A 89 29.28 10.06 -9.31
N LEU A 90 30.01 10.66 -10.27
CA LEU A 90 31.20 11.47 -9.99
C LEU A 90 30.87 12.70 -9.13
N ASN A 91 29.71 13.31 -9.35
CA ASN A 91 29.23 14.42 -8.52
C ASN A 91 28.91 14.01 -7.07
N CYS A 92 28.71 12.73 -6.79
CA CYS A 92 28.56 12.23 -5.41
C CYS A 92 29.88 12.14 -4.66
N ILE A 93 31.03 12.05 -5.34
CA ILE A 93 32.33 11.90 -4.71
C ILE A 93 32.84 13.28 -4.28
N SER A 94 33.00 13.47 -2.97
CA SER A 94 33.44 14.75 -2.38
C SER A 94 34.94 14.96 -2.53
N ASP A 95 35.74 13.89 -2.38
CA ASP A 95 37.19 13.93 -2.51
C ASP A 95 37.60 14.06 -3.99
N GLU A 96 38.37 15.11 -4.32
CA GLU A 96 38.82 15.40 -5.68
C GLU A 96 39.78 14.33 -6.23
N ASN A 97 40.62 13.76 -5.40
CA ASN A 97 41.55 12.70 -5.82
C ASN A 97 40.79 11.42 -6.19
N LEU A 98 39.80 11.02 -5.37
CA LEU A 98 38.93 9.91 -5.69
C LEU A 98 38.09 10.16 -6.93
N ARG A 99 37.56 11.38 -7.08
CA ARG A 99 36.80 11.76 -8.28
C ARG A 99 37.64 11.65 -9.55
N ASN A 100 38.89 12.11 -9.50
CA ASN A 100 39.83 12.03 -10.61
C ASN A 100 40.26 10.57 -10.89
N LYS A 101 40.48 9.75 -9.84
CA LYS A 101 40.79 8.31 -9.97
C LYS A 101 39.70 7.57 -10.77
N TYR A 102 38.44 7.92 -10.59
CA TYR A 102 37.30 7.26 -11.25
C TYR A 102 36.75 8.06 -12.46
N ALA A 103 37.42 9.13 -12.90
CA ALA A 103 36.98 9.95 -14.02
C ALA A 103 36.84 9.17 -15.33
N ASP A 104 37.65 8.14 -15.56
CA ASP A 104 37.66 7.33 -16.77
C ASP A 104 36.81 6.05 -16.68
N ILE A 105 36.03 5.86 -15.60
CA ILE A 105 35.12 4.72 -15.47
C ILE A 105 34.16 4.61 -16.66
N GLU A 106 33.84 3.40 -17.09
CA GLU A 106 32.92 3.18 -18.20
C GLU A 106 31.52 3.78 -17.92
N LYS A 107 30.78 4.11 -19.00
CA LYS A 107 29.41 4.64 -18.88
C LYS A 107 28.46 3.54 -18.42
N PHE A 108 27.66 3.82 -17.42
CA PHE A 108 26.61 2.95 -16.89
C PHE A 108 25.29 3.73 -16.71
N LYS A 109 24.20 3.00 -16.53
CA LYS A 109 22.85 3.56 -16.25
C LYS A 109 22.37 3.22 -14.85
N SER A 110 22.93 2.21 -14.24
CA SER A 110 22.64 1.79 -12.86
C SER A 110 23.88 1.18 -12.23
N ILE A 111 23.93 1.20 -10.90
CA ILE A 111 24.94 0.53 -10.07
C ILE A 111 24.24 -0.27 -8.98
N VAL A 112 24.94 -1.27 -8.44
CA VAL A 112 24.51 -2.00 -7.25
C VAL A 112 25.39 -1.57 -6.09
N ILE A 113 24.76 -1.13 -5.00
CA ILE A 113 25.45 -0.85 -3.73
C ILE A 113 25.01 -1.92 -2.74
N THR A 114 25.98 -2.63 -2.15
CA THR A 114 25.76 -3.67 -1.16
C THR A 114 26.25 -3.21 0.19
N ARG A 115 25.39 -3.28 1.21
CA ARG A 115 25.76 -3.05 2.60
C ARG A 115 25.97 -4.38 3.31
N ASN A 116 27.17 -4.59 3.82
CA ASN A 116 27.47 -5.68 4.76
C ASN A 116 27.09 -5.21 6.16
N LEU A 117 26.17 -5.93 6.82
CA LEU A 117 25.62 -5.49 8.11
C LEU A 117 26.47 -5.91 9.32
N ASP A 118 27.33 -6.90 9.20
CA ASP A 118 28.26 -7.27 10.27
C ASP A 118 29.41 -6.25 10.38
N LYS A 119 29.94 -5.81 9.24
CA LYS A 119 31.05 -4.85 9.16
C LYS A 119 30.58 -3.39 9.06
N LEU A 120 29.31 -3.16 8.79
CA LEU A 120 28.68 -1.85 8.58
C LEU A 120 29.37 -1.03 7.47
N VAL A 121 29.78 -1.69 6.39
CA VAL A 121 30.47 -1.10 5.25
C VAL A 121 29.72 -1.30 3.95
N TYR A 122 29.97 -0.41 2.99
CA TYR A 122 29.39 -0.48 1.65
C TYR A 122 30.41 -1.02 0.63
N LYS A 123 29.92 -1.78 -0.35
CA LYS A 123 30.57 -2.14 -1.61
C LYS A 123 29.79 -1.50 -2.74
N VAL A 124 30.49 -1.10 -3.80
CA VAL A 124 29.89 -0.48 -5.00
C VAL A 124 30.31 -1.29 -6.21
N SER A 125 29.39 -1.77 -7.03
CA SER A 125 29.65 -2.72 -8.13
C SER A 125 30.66 -2.25 -9.18
N VAL A 126 30.86 -0.96 -9.30
CA VAL A 126 31.79 -0.33 -10.28
C VAL A 126 33.13 0.07 -9.66
N ILE A 127 33.39 -0.28 -8.40
CA ILE A 127 34.63 0.04 -7.66
C ILE A 127 35.23 -1.24 -7.12
N GLU A 128 36.45 -1.55 -7.53
CA GLU A 128 37.19 -2.74 -7.09
C GLU A 128 37.92 -2.52 -5.76
N ASP A 129 38.40 -1.30 -5.52
CA ASP A 129 39.11 -0.95 -4.28
C ASP A 129 38.14 -0.89 -3.10
N GLU A 130 38.34 -1.74 -2.09
CA GLU A 130 37.43 -1.87 -0.95
C GLU A 130 37.38 -0.61 -0.08
N GLU A 131 38.47 0.13 0.10
CA GLU A 131 38.49 1.33 0.93
C GLU A 131 37.78 2.48 0.22
N ASP A 132 38.02 2.64 -1.08
CA ASP A 132 37.28 3.63 -1.89
C ASP A 132 35.80 3.31 -1.92
N ALA A 133 35.42 2.03 -2.08
CA ALA A 133 34.02 1.61 -2.10
C ALA A 133 33.29 1.92 -0.80
N LYS A 134 33.95 1.81 0.36
CA LYS A 134 33.39 2.20 1.67
C LYS A 134 33.07 3.70 1.72
N ILE A 135 33.99 4.54 1.28
CA ILE A 135 33.85 6.00 1.30
C ILE A 135 32.77 6.42 0.30
N ILE A 136 32.94 6.04 -0.97
CA ILE A 136 32.06 6.45 -2.07
C ILE A 136 30.65 5.88 -1.89
N GLY A 137 30.52 4.63 -1.45
CA GLY A 137 29.24 4.01 -1.16
C GLY A 137 28.46 4.78 -0.09
N ARG A 138 29.12 5.22 0.98
CA ARG A 138 28.50 6.03 2.02
C ARG A 138 28.09 7.42 1.52
N GLU A 139 28.91 8.07 0.69
CA GLU A 139 28.60 9.37 0.09
C GLU A 139 27.39 9.27 -0.86
N ILE A 140 27.30 8.22 -1.67
CA ILE A 140 26.15 8.01 -2.55
C ILE A 140 24.89 7.77 -1.70
N VAL A 141 24.94 6.88 -0.72
CA VAL A 141 23.79 6.56 0.13
C VAL A 141 23.29 7.77 0.88
N SER A 142 24.17 8.67 1.33
CA SER A 142 23.76 9.93 2.00
C SER A 142 22.94 10.88 1.13
N ARG A 143 23.00 10.70 -0.19
CA ARG A 143 22.28 11.54 -1.18
C ARG A 143 21.09 10.82 -1.84
N LEU A 144 20.88 9.55 -1.49
CA LEU A 144 19.71 8.79 -1.93
C LEU A 144 18.45 9.20 -1.16
N PRO A 145 17.25 8.88 -1.70
CA PRO A 145 16.01 9.01 -0.96
C PRO A 145 16.06 8.29 0.38
N TYR A 146 15.55 8.92 1.44
CA TYR A 146 15.49 8.30 2.76
C TYR A 146 14.57 7.09 2.79
N ILE A 147 14.94 6.10 3.59
CA ILE A 147 14.11 4.93 3.88
C ILE A 147 13.50 5.13 5.27
N ILE A 148 12.19 5.26 5.33
CA ILE A 148 11.43 5.54 6.56
C ILE A 148 10.63 4.29 6.93
N TYR A 149 10.82 3.79 8.15
CA TYR A 149 10.09 2.66 8.68
C TYR A 149 9.03 3.11 9.69
N ASN A 150 7.81 2.63 9.53
CA ASN A 150 6.72 2.87 10.46
C ASN A 150 6.20 1.53 11.01
N ASP A 151 6.40 1.34 12.29
CA ASP A 151 5.91 0.20 13.06
C ASP A 151 4.97 0.71 14.16
N ASP A 152 3.84 0.05 14.33
CA ASP A 152 2.80 0.42 15.28
C ASP A 152 3.21 0.30 16.75
N PHE A 153 4.25 -0.49 17.02
CA PHE A 153 4.56 -0.92 18.40
C PHE A 153 5.72 -0.16 19.06
N ILE A 154 6.58 0.50 18.28
CA ILE A 154 7.89 0.91 18.78
C ILE A 154 7.90 2.34 19.32
N GLU A 155 7.22 3.27 18.71
CA GLU A 155 7.18 4.67 19.15
C GLU A 155 5.76 5.21 19.29
N ARG A 156 5.28 5.25 20.51
CA ARG A 156 4.01 5.92 20.82
C ARG A 156 4.22 7.42 20.99
N PRO A 157 3.26 8.25 20.53
CA PRO A 157 3.27 9.66 20.84
C PRO A 157 3.22 9.88 22.37
N LYS A 158 4.03 10.81 22.86
CA LYS A 158 4.12 11.14 24.29
C LYS A 158 3.39 12.44 24.57
N ASN A 159 2.80 12.54 25.77
CA ASN A 159 2.17 13.79 26.24
C ASN A 159 3.21 14.86 26.62
N GLU A 160 4.37 14.45 27.07
CA GLU A 160 5.47 15.31 27.50
C GLU A 160 6.76 14.86 26.82
N ILE A 161 7.47 15.80 26.21
CA ILE A 161 8.72 15.57 25.48
C ILE A 161 9.75 16.54 25.99
N GLU A 162 10.84 16.03 26.53
CA GLU A 162 11.96 16.84 26.99
C GLU A 162 12.67 17.52 25.82
N ILE A 163 12.96 18.80 25.96
CA ILE A 163 13.68 19.61 25.00
C ILE A 163 15.13 19.71 25.46
N PRO A 164 16.09 19.16 24.72
CA PRO A 164 17.50 19.24 25.08
C PRO A 164 18.05 20.67 24.90
N ASP A 165 19.11 21.00 25.61
CA ASP A 165 19.75 22.31 25.50
C ASP A 165 20.39 22.54 24.10
N ASN A 166 20.78 21.48 23.40
CA ASN A 166 21.42 21.54 22.09
C ASN A 166 20.50 21.04 20.97
N LYS A 167 20.54 21.73 19.82
CA LYS A 167 19.78 21.42 18.60
C LYS A 167 20.33 20.22 17.83
N GLU A 168 21.46 19.64 18.26
CA GLU A 168 22.11 18.52 17.57
C GLU A 168 21.34 17.22 17.79
N ASN A 169 21.09 16.50 16.68
CA ASN A 169 20.50 15.14 16.69
C ASN A 169 19.08 15.04 17.26
N LEU A 170 18.15 15.82 16.71
CA LEU A 170 16.73 15.71 17.04
C LEU A 170 16.11 14.46 16.42
N PHE A 171 15.91 13.43 17.23
CA PHE A 171 15.28 12.17 16.83
C PHE A 171 13.87 12.03 17.42
N GLY A 172 13.10 11.08 16.86
CA GLY A 172 11.79 10.73 17.38
C GLY A 172 10.78 11.88 17.33
N TRP A 173 9.91 11.92 18.33
CA TRP A 173 8.79 12.87 18.37
C TRP A 173 9.20 14.33 18.45
N LEU A 174 10.31 14.65 19.14
CA LEU A 174 10.79 16.02 19.18
C LEU A 174 11.19 16.53 17.80
N GLY A 175 11.87 15.68 17.00
CA GLY A 175 12.23 16.01 15.62
C GLY A 175 11.00 16.22 14.73
N ILE A 176 9.94 15.44 14.92
CA ILE A 176 8.67 15.59 14.20
C ILE A 176 8.02 16.95 14.52
N TYR A 177 7.94 17.34 15.81
CA TYR A 177 7.40 18.64 16.19
C TYR A 177 8.29 19.78 15.73
N GLU A 178 9.62 19.68 15.88
CA GLU A 178 10.56 20.70 15.37
C GLU A 178 10.35 20.89 13.86
N ARG A 179 10.10 19.80 13.10
CA ARG A 179 9.78 19.92 11.67
C ARG A 179 8.46 20.66 11.43
N ALA A 180 7.44 20.47 12.27
CA ALA A 180 6.18 21.21 12.18
C ALA A 180 6.41 22.72 12.42
N PHE A 181 7.24 23.08 13.42
CA PHE A 181 7.67 24.47 13.64
C PHE A 181 8.43 25.03 12.43
N ASN A 182 9.36 24.28 11.85
CA ASN A 182 10.13 24.73 10.70
C ASN A 182 9.27 25.01 9.46
N ILE A 183 8.15 24.29 9.27
CA ILE A 183 7.22 24.54 8.16
C ILE A 183 6.58 25.92 8.24
N ILE A 184 6.35 26.43 9.43
CA ILE A 184 5.83 27.80 9.64
C ILE A 184 6.95 28.86 9.75
N GLY A 185 8.19 28.46 9.50
CA GLY A 185 9.35 29.37 9.57
C GLY A 185 9.88 29.66 10.98
N SER A 186 9.56 28.80 11.96
CA SER A 186 10.00 28.93 13.35
C SER A 186 10.75 27.68 13.82
N SER A 187 11.18 27.66 15.08
CA SER A 187 11.85 26.54 15.75
C SER A 187 11.40 26.48 17.20
N ILE A 188 11.29 25.27 17.77
CA ILE A 188 11.05 25.09 19.21
C ILE A 188 12.13 25.79 20.02
N PHE A 189 13.39 25.71 19.60
CA PHE A 189 14.53 26.31 20.32
C PHE A 189 14.56 27.83 20.26
N ASP A 190 14.14 28.40 19.12
CA ASP A 190 14.07 29.86 18.99
C ASP A 190 12.86 30.40 19.74
N MET A 191 11.73 29.71 19.68
CA MET A 191 10.52 30.04 20.43
C MET A 191 10.75 30.03 21.95
N ILE A 192 11.50 29.06 22.50
CA ILE A 192 11.82 29.00 23.95
C ILE A 192 12.65 30.22 24.39
N LYS A 193 13.55 30.70 23.52
CA LYS A 193 14.42 31.85 23.80
C LYS A 193 13.74 33.20 23.62
N GLU A 194 12.57 33.23 23.01
CA GLU A 194 11.80 34.43 22.79
C GLU A 194 11.40 35.06 24.17
N PRO A 195 11.70 36.32 24.44
CA PRO A 195 11.37 36.93 25.72
C PRO A 195 9.90 37.32 25.87
N GLU A 196 9.22 37.61 24.76
CA GLU A 196 7.83 38.05 24.77
C GLU A 196 6.82 36.87 24.72
N GLU A 197 6.05 36.74 25.82
CA GLU A 197 5.08 35.63 25.95
C GLU A 197 3.99 35.62 24.86
N ASN A 198 3.54 36.82 24.45
CA ASN A 198 2.54 36.91 23.36
C ASN A 198 3.07 36.42 22.02
N ILE A 199 4.36 36.59 21.72
CA ILE A 199 5.00 36.07 20.50
C ILE A 199 5.10 34.56 20.59
N LYS A 200 5.51 34.00 21.76
CA LYS A 200 5.53 32.54 21.97
C LYS A 200 4.16 31.93 21.73
N LEU A 201 3.10 32.49 22.30
CA LEU A 201 1.73 32.01 22.13
C LEU A 201 1.28 32.09 20.67
N GLY A 202 1.68 33.13 19.94
CA GLY A 202 1.44 33.28 18.52
C GLY A 202 2.07 32.14 17.72
N ILE A 203 3.36 31.88 17.93
CA ILE A 203 4.07 30.78 17.26
C ILE A 203 3.43 29.42 17.56
N ILE A 204 3.10 29.14 18.82
CA ILE A 204 2.41 27.91 19.21
C ILE A 204 1.07 27.78 18.50
N SER A 205 0.28 28.85 18.44
CA SER A 205 -1.02 28.87 17.75
C SER A 205 -0.89 28.57 16.26
N ASP A 206 0.13 29.11 15.60
CA ASP A 206 0.37 28.87 14.17
C ASP A 206 0.76 27.41 13.89
N VAL A 207 1.61 26.82 14.73
CA VAL A 207 1.95 25.38 14.64
C VAL A 207 0.74 24.50 14.90
N GLU A 208 -0.05 24.82 15.93
CA GLU A 208 -1.31 24.11 16.21
C GLU A 208 -2.26 24.16 14.99
N ALA A 209 -2.40 25.31 14.36
CA ALA A 209 -3.25 25.49 13.20
C ALA A 209 -2.78 24.61 12.03
N GLU A 210 -1.47 24.55 11.75
CA GLU A 210 -0.89 23.70 10.69
C GLU A 210 -1.10 22.21 10.96
N ILE A 211 -0.81 21.75 12.18
CA ILE A 211 -1.00 20.35 12.57
C ILE A 211 -2.49 19.99 12.54
N ASN A 212 -3.36 20.83 13.11
CA ASN A 212 -4.79 20.59 13.17
C ASN A 212 -5.42 20.55 11.79
N LYS A 213 -5.03 21.43 10.88
CA LYS A 213 -5.46 21.40 9.48
C LYS A 213 -5.15 20.04 8.81
N THR A 214 -3.96 19.51 9.06
CA THR A 214 -3.55 18.21 8.53
C THR A 214 -4.34 17.07 9.16
N LEU A 215 -4.43 17.01 10.48
CA LEU A 215 -5.11 15.94 11.21
C LEU A 215 -6.62 15.93 10.96
N ILE A 216 -7.29 17.07 10.99
CA ILE A 216 -8.74 17.15 10.74
C ILE A 216 -9.07 16.71 9.33
N ASN A 217 -8.30 17.17 8.33
CA ASN A 217 -8.53 16.80 6.94
C ASN A 217 -8.34 15.31 6.69
N GLU A 218 -7.35 14.68 7.31
CA GLU A 218 -7.08 13.26 7.09
C GLU A 218 -7.93 12.35 7.99
N TRP A 219 -8.13 12.69 9.27
CA TRP A 219 -9.00 11.92 10.17
C TRP A 219 -10.47 11.94 9.76
N GLY A 220 -10.97 13.08 9.31
CA GLY A 220 -12.35 13.20 8.80
C GLY A 220 -12.65 12.31 7.59
N LYS A 221 -11.62 11.87 6.85
CA LYS A 221 -11.77 10.90 5.75
C LYS A 221 -11.93 9.45 6.25
N ILE A 222 -11.43 9.15 7.45
CA ILE A 222 -11.32 7.79 8.01
C ILE A 222 -12.38 7.55 9.09
N SER A 223 -12.72 8.58 9.87
CA SER A 223 -13.69 8.48 10.97
C SER A 223 -15.12 8.42 10.45
N LEU A 224 -15.94 7.54 11.06
CA LEU A 224 -17.40 7.49 10.83
C LEU A 224 -18.16 8.54 11.64
N GLU A 225 -17.52 9.19 12.61
CA GLU A 225 -18.15 10.17 13.48
C GLU A 225 -18.20 11.54 12.80
N ASN A 226 -19.35 11.91 12.31
CA ASN A 226 -19.65 13.26 11.86
C ASN A 226 -19.68 14.20 13.06
N GLY A 227 -18.67 15.06 13.18
CA GLY A 227 -18.81 16.26 13.99
C GLY A 227 -17.94 16.42 15.25
N ASN A 228 -17.17 15.46 15.66
CA ASN A 228 -16.20 15.70 16.74
C ASN A 228 -14.90 16.26 16.16
N CYS A 229 -14.77 17.58 16.18
CA CYS A 229 -13.52 18.26 15.85
C CYS A 229 -12.49 17.95 16.92
N LEU A 230 -11.70 16.89 16.70
CA LEU A 230 -10.47 16.66 17.45
C LEU A 230 -9.43 17.72 17.04
N SER A 231 -8.79 18.33 18.00
CA SER A 231 -7.66 19.23 17.75
C SER A 231 -6.52 18.93 18.70
N ILE A 232 -5.31 19.27 18.28
CA ILE A 232 -4.11 19.26 19.15
C ILE A 232 -3.99 20.62 19.83
N LYS A 233 -3.55 20.58 21.08
CA LYS A 233 -3.08 21.71 21.84
C LYS A 233 -1.65 21.46 22.27
N LEU A 234 -0.77 22.41 21.98
CA LEU A 234 0.64 22.40 22.39
C LEU A 234 0.84 23.36 23.55
N GLY A 235 1.81 23.06 24.38
CA GLY A 235 2.23 23.95 25.48
C GLY A 235 3.69 23.74 25.79
N ILE A 236 4.29 24.70 26.49
CA ILE A 236 5.66 24.59 27.00
C ILE A 236 5.61 24.73 28.52
N LYS A 237 6.20 23.77 29.19
CA LYS A 237 6.32 23.75 30.64
C LYS A 237 7.79 24.00 31.02
N ASP A 238 8.02 24.98 31.87
CA ASP A 238 9.35 25.35 32.42
C ASP A 238 10.43 25.63 31.37
N ASN A 239 10.04 26.02 30.15
CA ASN A 239 10.91 26.17 28.97
C ASN A 239 11.76 24.92 28.61
N LYS A 240 11.37 23.75 29.10
CA LYS A 240 12.13 22.48 28.94
C LYS A 240 11.28 21.31 28.44
N ILE A 241 9.98 21.40 28.55
CA ILE A 241 9.10 20.29 28.22
C ILE A 241 8.03 20.78 27.25
N LEU A 242 7.99 20.18 26.06
CA LEU A 242 6.87 20.32 25.11
C LEU A 242 5.74 19.42 25.59
N THR A 243 4.56 20.00 25.84
CA THR A 243 3.34 19.25 26.20
C THR A 243 2.40 19.15 25.02
N VAL A 244 1.76 17.99 24.86
CA VAL A 244 0.84 17.69 23.76
C VAL A 244 -0.45 17.13 24.32
N GLN A 245 -1.57 17.75 24.00
CA GLN A 245 -2.90 17.34 24.44
C GLN A 245 -3.85 17.25 23.26
N ILE A 246 -4.83 16.35 23.35
CA ILE A 246 -5.96 16.27 22.42
C ILE A 246 -7.12 17.03 23.04
N VAL A 247 -7.75 17.88 22.23
CA VAL A 247 -8.92 18.66 22.65
C VAL A 247 -10.15 18.16 21.88
N GLU A 248 -11.20 17.85 22.61
CA GLU A 248 -12.54 17.57 22.06
C GLU A 248 -13.53 18.65 22.48
N LYS A 249 -14.35 19.09 21.53
CA LYS A 249 -15.48 19.99 21.86
C LYS A 249 -16.72 19.17 22.20
N LYS A 250 -17.22 19.34 23.43
CA LYS A 250 -18.49 18.76 23.87
C LYS A 250 -19.40 19.85 24.41
N ASN A 251 -20.56 20.02 23.78
CA ASN A 251 -21.54 21.07 24.16
C ASN A 251 -20.93 22.49 24.23
N GLY A 252 -20.07 22.83 23.25
CA GLY A 252 -19.40 24.12 23.16
C GLY A 252 -18.25 24.34 24.16
N LYS A 253 -17.90 23.32 24.96
CA LYS A 253 -16.81 23.37 25.94
C LYS A 253 -15.66 22.45 25.53
N ASP A 254 -14.42 22.95 25.62
CA ASP A 254 -13.23 22.17 25.36
C ASP A 254 -12.97 21.18 26.51
N ARG A 255 -12.58 19.96 26.14
CA ARG A 255 -12.15 18.89 27.04
C ARG A 255 -10.77 18.42 26.61
N PHE A 256 -9.84 18.38 27.55
CA PHE A 256 -8.44 18.06 27.32
C PHE A 256 -8.16 16.62 27.74
N PHE A 257 -7.52 15.88 26.85
CA PHE A 257 -7.14 14.48 27.06
C PHE A 257 -5.66 14.29 26.79
N LYS A 258 -5.04 13.38 27.50
CA LYS A 258 -3.71 12.92 27.15
C LYS A 258 -3.79 12.13 25.83
N ILE A 259 -2.77 12.30 24.98
CA ILE A 259 -2.74 11.58 23.70
C ILE A 259 -2.73 10.06 23.91
N GLU A 260 -2.05 9.59 24.96
CA GLU A 260 -1.94 8.17 25.34
C GLU A 260 -3.27 7.54 25.76
N GLU A 261 -4.26 8.33 26.15
CA GLU A 261 -5.60 7.88 26.58
C GLU A 261 -6.54 7.64 25.39
N ARG A 262 -6.10 7.93 24.18
CA ARG A 262 -6.90 7.74 22.96
C ARG A 262 -6.94 6.27 22.52
N SER A 263 -7.94 5.94 21.67
CA SER A 263 -8.05 4.60 21.12
C SER A 263 -6.80 4.21 20.32
N LYS A 264 -6.50 2.91 20.27
CA LYS A 264 -5.35 2.39 19.50
C LYS A 264 -5.43 2.81 18.02
N GLY A 265 -6.62 2.81 17.43
CA GLY A 265 -6.82 3.24 16.04
C GLY A 265 -6.45 4.72 15.83
N PHE A 266 -6.86 5.60 16.76
CA PHE A 266 -6.47 7.02 16.71
C PHE A 266 -4.95 7.20 16.89
N LEU A 267 -4.35 6.52 17.88
CA LEU A 267 -2.91 6.60 18.13
C LEU A 267 -2.10 6.16 16.92
N TRP A 268 -2.52 5.06 16.28
CA TRP A 268 -1.91 4.59 15.06
C TRP A 268 -2.00 5.64 13.95
N PHE A 269 -3.21 6.14 13.69
CA PHE A 269 -3.44 7.13 12.66
C PHE A 269 -2.65 8.42 12.90
N PHE A 270 -2.65 8.91 14.12
CA PHE A 270 -1.89 10.09 14.53
C PHE A 270 -0.39 9.90 14.25
N ASN A 271 0.17 8.77 14.72
CA ASN A 271 1.55 8.41 14.48
C ASN A 271 1.89 8.37 12.98
N PHE A 272 1.04 7.71 12.19
CA PHE A 272 1.18 7.60 10.74
C PHE A 272 1.20 8.97 10.06
N VAL A 273 0.20 9.81 10.30
CA VAL A 273 0.09 11.13 9.66
C VAL A 273 1.25 12.05 10.07
N MET A 274 1.58 12.09 11.35
CA MET A 274 2.66 12.95 11.86
C MET A 274 4.02 12.53 11.30
N LYS A 275 4.32 11.24 11.27
CA LYS A 275 5.59 10.72 10.72
C LYS A 275 5.71 10.92 9.22
N ILE A 276 4.62 10.83 8.46
CA ILE A 276 4.66 11.07 7.01
C ILE A 276 4.81 12.56 6.72
N LYS A 277 4.01 13.39 7.37
CA LYS A 277 3.93 14.82 7.04
C LYS A 277 5.10 15.63 7.60
N TYR A 278 5.53 15.30 8.80
CA TYR A 278 6.51 16.07 9.57
C TYR A 278 7.80 15.28 9.84
N ASN A 279 8.19 14.38 8.93
CA ASN A 279 9.45 13.66 9.07
C ASN A 279 10.65 14.64 8.98
N PRO A 280 11.56 14.66 9.97
CA PRO A 280 12.75 15.53 9.92
C PRO A 280 13.63 15.30 8.70
N LYS A 281 13.68 14.05 8.20
CA LYS A 281 14.48 13.66 7.04
C LYS A 281 13.90 14.16 5.70
N SER A 282 12.64 14.61 5.67
CA SER A 282 11.98 15.09 4.44
C SER A 282 12.35 16.52 4.02
N SER A 283 13.30 17.16 4.67
CA SER A 283 13.68 18.56 4.43
C SER A 283 14.59 18.80 3.22
N GLY A 284 15.01 17.76 2.50
CA GLY A 284 15.78 17.86 1.26
C GLY A 284 14.90 17.93 0.00
N SER A 285 15.47 18.40 -1.10
CA SER A 285 14.80 18.54 -2.41
C SER A 285 14.46 17.22 -3.12
N ASN A 286 14.71 16.06 -2.51
CA ASN A 286 14.42 14.74 -3.06
C ASN A 286 13.06 14.22 -2.60
N ASN A 287 12.07 14.32 -3.47
CA ASN A 287 10.70 13.88 -3.22
C ASN A 287 10.47 12.36 -3.30
N ASP A 288 11.51 11.55 -3.50
CA ASP A 288 11.38 10.09 -3.70
C ASP A 288 11.69 9.31 -2.41
N ILE A 289 10.93 9.53 -1.34
CA ILE A 289 11.08 8.79 -0.07
C ILE A 289 10.58 7.35 -0.26
N ILE A 290 11.24 6.37 0.40
CA ILE A 290 10.75 5.00 0.53
C ILE A 290 10.09 4.84 1.90
N TYR A 291 8.79 4.59 1.91
CA TYR A 291 8.02 4.28 3.11
C TYR A 291 7.91 2.78 3.28
N LEU A 292 8.34 2.27 4.42
CA LEU A 292 8.18 0.89 4.85
C LEU A 292 7.11 0.86 5.94
N LEU A 293 5.93 0.28 5.64
CA LEU A 293 4.82 0.27 6.57
C LEU A 293 4.56 -1.16 7.06
N ASP A 294 4.71 -1.39 8.34
CA ASP A 294 4.47 -2.70 8.96
C ASP A 294 3.05 -2.78 9.49
N GLU A 295 2.24 -3.67 8.91
CA GLU A 295 0.83 -3.93 9.24
C GLU A 295 -0.01 -2.64 9.37
N PRO A 296 0.00 -1.73 8.36
CA PRO A 296 -0.65 -0.43 8.47
C PRO A 296 -2.15 -0.58 8.74
N GLY A 297 -2.65 0.10 9.76
CA GLY A 297 -4.07 0.14 10.10
C GLY A 297 -4.64 -1.12 10.71
N SER A 298 -3.83 -2.00 11.31
CA SER A 298 -4.30 -3.22 11.98
C SER A 298 -5.34 -2.97 13.08
N TYR A 299 -5.34 -1.78 13.69
CA TYR A 299 -6.30 -1.37 14.72
C TYR A 299 -7.49 -0.58 14.19
N LEU A 300 -7.56 -0.37 12.86
CA LEU A 300 -8.66 0.32 12.23
C LEU A 300 -9.76 -0.66 11.84
N HIS A 301 -11.02 -0.22 11.94
CA HIS A 301 -12.12 -0.99 11.40
C HIS A 301 -12.12 -0.98 9.86
N THR A 302 -12.81 -1.91 9.23
CA THR A 302 -12.85 -2.16 7.78
C THR A 302 -12.96 -0.89 6.93
N TYR A 303 -13.97 -0.05 7.20
CA TYR A 303 -14.17 1.19 6.45
C TYR A 303 -12.95 2.12 6.49
N ALA A 304 -12.31 2.23 7.65
CA ALA A 304 -11.10 3.05 7.82
C ALA A 304 -9.88 2.43 7.10
N GLN A 305 -9.78 1.11 7.04
CA GLN A 305 -8.74 0.41 6.29
C GLN A 305 -8.86 0.64 4.77
N GLU A 306 -10.08 0.63 4.21
CA GLU A 306 -10.31 0.97 2.80
C GLU A 306 -9.90 2.41 2.48
N LYS A 307 -10.22 3.36 3.35
CA LYS A 307 -9.78 4.76 3.20
C LYS A 307 -8.26 4.90 3.33
N LEU A 308 -7.64 4.15 4.24
CA LEU A 308 -6.20 4.10 4.39
C LEU A 308 -5.52 3.58 3.11
N CYS A 309 -6.06 2.57 2.44
CA CYS A 309 -5.54 2.06 1.17
C CYS A 309 -5.42 3.20 0.13
N ASN A 310 -6.46 4.03 0.01
CA ASN A 310 -6.43 5.19 -0.88
C ASN A 310 -5.40 6.25 -0.44
N MET A 311 -5.24 6.48 0.88
CA MET A 311 -4.20 7.39 1.39
C MET A 311 -2.79 6.89 1.06
N ILE A 312 -2.51 5.60 1.24
CA ILE A 312 -1.22 4.99 0.91
C ILE A 312 -0.94 5.13 -0.60
N LYS A 313 -1.94 4.90 -1.46
CA LYS A 313 -1.81 5.16 -2.91
C LYS A 313 -1.46 6.62 -3.19
N ASN A 314 -2.14 7.56 -2.55
CA ASN A 314 -1.88 8.99 -2.77
C ASN A 314 -0.46 9.40 -2.33
N ILE A 315 0.06 8.83 -1.26
CA ILE A 315 1.44 9.02 -0.82
C ILE A 315 2.40 8.48 -1.90
N SER A 316 2.15 7.27 -2.39
CA SER A 316 3.01 6.67 -3.42
C SER A 316 3.04 7.48 -4.72
N ASN A 317 1.95 8.14 -5.08
CA ASN A 317 1.87 8.96 -6.29
C ASN A 317 2.59 10.31 -6.15
N LYS A 318 2.55 10.92 -4.96
CA LYS A 318 3.09 12.27 -4.72
C LYS A 318 4.53 12.26 -4.22
N ASP A 319 4.82 11.46 -3.23
CA ASP A 319 5.97 11.67 -2.34
C ASP A 319 6.97 10.51 -2.35
N GLY A 320 6.76 9.46 -3.15
CA GLY A 320 7.73 8.38 -3.22
C GLY A 320 7.15 6.98 -3.39
N LYS A 321 7.87 5.97 -2.90
CA LYS A 321 7.51 4.55 -3.02
C LYS A 321 7.08 4.01 -1.67
N VAL A 322 6.09 3.13 -1.67
CA VAL A 322 5.60 2.48 -0.45
C VAL A 322 5.73 0.97 -0.58
N ILE A 323 6.46 0.36 0.34
CA ILE A 323 6.51 -1.09 0.54
C ILE A 323 5.81 -1.35 1.86
N TYR A 324 4.77 -2.16 1.88
CA TYR A 324 4.04 -2.42 3.11
C TYR A 324 3.71 -3.89 3.26
N CYS A 325 3.67 -4.37 4.49
CA CYS A 325 3.19 -5.71 4.77
C CYS A 325 1.80 -5.68 5.38
N THR A 326 0.97 -6.66 5.03
CA THR A 326 -0.37 -6.78 5.57
C THR A 326 -0.87 -8.22 5.56
N HIS A 327 -1.79 -8.50 6.47
CA HIS A 327 -2.61 -9.72 6.49
C HIS A 327 -4.08 -9.41 6.21
N THR A 328 -4.44 -8.15 5.91
CA THR A 328 -5.82 -7.75 5.61
C THR A 328 -6.05 -7.51 4.13
N HIS A 329 -7.15 -8.05 3.61
CA HIS A 329 -7.54 -7.86 2.21
C HIS A 329 -8.02 -6.45 1.89
N HIS A 330 -8.48 -5.67 2.88
CA HIS A 330 -8.94 -4.30 2.68
C HIS A 330 -7.84 -3.33 2.22
N LEU A 331 -6.57 -3.70 2.45
CA LEU A 331 -5.42 -2.96 1.95
C LEU A 331 -4.92 -3.47 0.59
N LEU A 332 -5.63 -4.39 -0.05
CA LEU A 332 -5.28 -5.00 -1.34
C LEU A 332 -6.35 -4.74 -2.41
N ASP A 333 -7.01 -3.60 -2.38
CA ASP A 333 -8.03 -3.24 -3.36
C ASP A 333 -7.43 -3.26 -4.79
N PRO A 334 -7.92 -4.13 -5.70
CA PRO A 334 -7.44 -4.25 -7.07
C PRO A 334 -7.53 -2.94 -7.86
N LYS A 335 -8.44 -2.05 -7.47
CA LYS A 335 -8.56 -0.69 -8.04
C LYS A 335 -7.26 0.11 -7.89
N TYR A 336 -6.49 -0.13 -6.83
CA TYR A 336 -5.28 0.61 -6.51
C TYR A 336 -4.01 -0.21 -6.66
N ILE A 337 -4.12 -1.55 -6.57
CA ILE A 337 -2.97 -2.45 -6.47
C ILE A 337 -3.12 -3.59 -7.48
N PRO A 338 -2.46 -3.49 -8.65
CA PRO A 338 -2.43 -4.58 -9.61
C PRO A 338 -1.84 -5.86 -9.00
N SER A 339 -2.52 -6.98 -9.16
CA SER A 339 -2.13 -8.28 -8.59
C SER A 339 -0.68 -8.69 -8.90
N LYS A 340 -0.20 -8.37 -10.11
CA LYS A 340 1.17 -8.67 -10.56
C LYS A 340 2.29 -8.04 -9.72
N TYR A 341 1.97 -7.05 -8.87
CA TYR A 341 2.93 -6.38 -8.00
C TYR A 341 2.86 -6.84 -6.55
N ILE A 342 1.95 -7.77 -6.24
CA ILE A 342 1.83 -8.34 -4.89
C ILE A 342 2.85 -9.46 -4.73
N TYR A 343 3.60 -9.39 -3.64
CA TYR A 343 4.53 -10.43 -3.24
C TYR A 343 3.95 -11.27 -2.11
N ILE A 344 4.03 -12.58 -2.25
CA ILE A 344 3.64 -13.55 -1.22
C ILE A 344 4.89 -13.97 -0.47
N VAL A 345 4.84 -13.79 0.86
CA VAL A 345 5.89 -14.17 1.79
C VAL A 345 5.45 -15.44 2.51
N LYS A 346 6.21 -16.50 2.39
CA LYS A 346 5.96 -17.78 3.05
C LYS A 346 7.24 -18.29 3.69
N LYS A 347 7.14 -19.12 4.71
CA LYS A 347 8.25 -19.95 5.18
C LYS A 347 8.12 -21.34 4.56
N ASP A 348 9.22 -21.84 4.07
CA ASP A 348 9.31 -23.22 3.57
C ASP A 348 9.37 -24.25 4.74
N LYS A 349 9.64 -25.51 4.41
CA LYS A 349 9.73 -26.60 5.38
C LYS A 349 10.93 -26.43 6.34
N ASP A 350 12.00 -25.79 5.88
CA ASP A 350 13.22 -25.51 6.62
C ASP A 350 13.17 -24.18 7.37
N LYS A 351 12.00 -23.52 7.39
CA LYS A 351 11.73 -22.22 8.02
C LYS A 351 12.43 -21.04 7.34
N GLU A 352 12.94 -21.22 6.13
CA GLU A 352 13.49 -20.14 5.32
C GLU A 352 12.38 -19.28 4.72
N ILE A 353 12.64 -17.99 4.59
CA ILE A 353 11.69 -17.04 4.01
C ILE A 353 11.80 -17.11 2.48
N GLU A 354 10.73 -17.52 1.84
CA GLU A 354 10.53 -17.43 0.40
C GLU A 354 9.67 -16.22 0.03
N LEU A 355 10.06 -15.55 -1.06
CA LEU A 355 9.32 -14.45 -1.66
C LEU A 355 8.96 -14.80 -3.11
N LYS A 356 7.67 -14.77 -3.43
CA LYS A 356 7.17 -15.07 -4.80
C LYS A 356 6.18 -14.00 -5.25
N LYS A 357 6.26 -13.56 -6.49
CA LYS A 357 5.20 -12.74 -7.08
C LYS A 357 3.98 -13.61 -7.36
N ILE A 358 2.79 -13.05 -7.27
CA ILE A 358 1.55 -13.80 -7.54
C ILE A 358 1.58 -14.44 -8.93
N ASN A 359 2.05 -13.73 -9.94
CA ASN A 359 2.12 -14.25 -11.31
C ASN A 359 3.16 -15.37 -11.54
N GLU A 360 4.07 -15.59 -10.59
CA GLU A 360 5.06 -16.68 -10.63
C GLU A 360 4.52 -17.97 -10.00
N ILE A 361 3.38 -17.88 -9.29
CA ILE A 361 2.73 -19.04 -8.70
C ILE A 361 1.99 -19.76 -9.83
N LYS A 362 2.41 -20.99 -10.14
CA LYS A 362 1.70 -21.86 -11.08
C LYS A 362 0.31 -22.15 -10.52
N LEU A 363 -0.69 -21.45 -11.05
CA LEU A 363 -2.08 -21.69 -10.76
C LEU A 363 -2.50 -23.00 -11.45
N ASP A 364 -3.06 -23.91 -10.69
CA ASP A 364 -3.72 -25.08 -11.28
C ASP A 364 -5.07 -24.58 -11.85
N PHE A 365 -5.08 -24.25 -13.13
CA PHE A 365 -6.18 -23.57 -13.85
C PHE A 365 -7.55 -24.27 -13.73
N LYS A 366 -7.60 -25.46 -13.14
CA LYS A 366 -8.85 -26.17 -12.90
C LYS A 366 -9.56 -25.81 -11.59
N LYS A 367 -8.93 -25.05 -10.68
CA LYS A 367 -9.46 -24.78 -9.32
C LYS A 367 -9.37 -23.35 -8.83
N ASN A 368 -8.69 -22.41 -9.51
CA ASN A 368 -8.24 -21.20 -8.85
C ASN A 368 -8.67 -19.90 -9.53
N ILE A 369 -9.38 -19.07 -8.80
CA ILE A 369 -9.55 -17.64 -9.05
C ILE A 369 -8.17 -16.96 -8.97
N GLU A 370 -7.91 -15.97 -9.80
CA GLU A 370 -6.63 -15.20 -9.81
C GLU A 370 -6.20 -14.68 -8.43
N LEU A 371 -7.16 -14.41 -7.54
CA LEU A 371 -6.93 -13.92 -6.19
C LEU A 371 -6.87 -15.02 -5.11
N GLN A 372 -7.11 -16.30 -5.45
CA GLN A 372 -7.09 -17.38 -4.45
C GLN A 372 -5.73 -17.48 -3.72
N PRO A 373 -4.55 -17.33 -4.37
CA PRO A 373 -3.28 -17.31 -3.66
C PRO A 373 -3.17 -16.16 -2.67
N VAL A 374 -3.86 -15.04 -2.91
CA VAL A 374 -3.95 -13.90 -1.98
C VAL A 374 -4.75 -14.30 -0.76
N TYR A 375 -5.93 -14.89 -0.95
CA TYR A 375 -6.80 -15.33 0.16
C TYR A 375 -6.13 -16.42 1.00
N GLU A 376 -5.51 -17.42 0.35
CA GLU A 376 -4.74 -18.44 1.04
C GLU A 376 -3.54 -17.86 1.82
N ALA A 377 -2.81 -16.93 1.21
CA ALA A 377 -1.67 -16.27 1.85
C ALA A 377 -2.10 -15.40 3.05
N LEU A 378 -3.30 -14.83 3.00
CA LEU A 378 -3.86 -14.03 4.09
C LEU A 378 -4.57 -14.87 5.15
N GLY A 379 -4.78 -16.17 4.90
CA GLY A 379 -5.56 -17.05 5.79
C GLY A 379 -7.04 -16.67 5.86
N ILE A 380 -7.56 -15.97 4.84
CA ILE A 380 -8.95 -15.55 4.75
C ILE A 380 -9.76 -16.73 4.22
N SER A 381 -10.79 -17.14 4.97
CA SER A 381 -11.79 -18.06 4.43
C SER A 381 -12.71 -17.30 3.47
N ASP A 382 -13.22 -17.98 2.44
CA ASP A 382 -14.26 -17.44 1.54
C ASP A 382 -15.42 -16.82 2.32
N TRP A 383 -15.55 -17.22 3.56
CA TRP A 383 -16.59 -16.86 4.50
C TRP A 383 -16.52 -15.44 5.04
N ASP A 384 -15.32 -14.94 5.33
CA ASP A 384 -15.14 -13.59 5.91
C ASP A 384 -15.54 -12.49 4.92
N PHE A 385 -15.42 -12.78 3.62
CA PHE A 385 -15.86 -11.88 2.55
C PHE A 385 -17.39 -11.69 2.53
N PHE A 386 -18.16 -12.75 2.84
CA PHE A 386 -19.62 -12.71 2.81
C PHE A 386 -20.28 -12.00 3.98
N THR A 387 -19.61 -11.85 5.09
CA THR A 387 -20.26 -11.36 6.32
C THR A 387 -20.51 -9.84 6.31
N GLN A 388 -19.79 -9.08 5.49
CA GLN A 388 -19.78 -7.61 5.56
C GLN A 388 -20.67 -6.90 4.52
N SER A 389 -21.10 -7.57 3.45
CA SER A 389 -21.85 -6.93 2.35
C SER A 389 -23.35 -6.87 2.56
N GLN A 390 -23.99 -5.74 2.21
CA GLN A 390 -25.45 -5.58 2.28
C GLN A 390 -26.18 -6.30 1.14
N LYS A 391 -25.64 -6.24 -0.10
CA LYS A 391 -26.16 -6.92 -1.30
C LYS A 391 -25.02 -7.57 -2.07
N ILE A 392 -25.19 -8.80 -2.55
CA ILE A 392 -24.17 -9.56 -3.26
C ILE A 392 -24.66 -9.83 -4.68
N LEU A 393 -23.81 -9.57 -5.68
CA LEU A 393 -24.02 -10.00 -7.07
C LEU A 393 -22.99 -11.07 -7.41
N LEU A 394 -23.44 -12.32 -7.53
CA LEU A 394 -22.61 -13.45 -7.96
C LEU A 394 -22.46 -13.42 -9.47
N VAL A 395 -21.24 -13.51 -10.00
CA VAL A 395 -20.91 -13.56 -11.44
C VAL A 395 -19.93 -14.70 -11.74
N GLU A 396 -19.83 -15.13 -13.00
CA GLU A 396 -19.02 -16.31 -13.34
C GLU A 396 -17.52 -16.09 -13.17
N GLY A 397 -17.00 -14.92 -13.59
CA GLY A 397 -15.58 -14.66 -13.64
C GLY A 397 -15.14 -13.34 -13.00
N ILE A 398 -13.83 -13.25 -12.73
CA ILE A 398 -13.21 -12.03 -12.20
C ILE A 398 -13.24 -10.88 -13.21
N HIS A 399 -13.12 -11.19 -14.49
CA HIS A 399 -13.14 -10.20 -15.55
C HIS A 399 -14.56 -9.64 -15.77
N ASP A 400 -15.59 -10.44 -15.49
CA ASP A 400 -16.99 -9.98 -15.48
C ASP A 400 -17.23 -8.98 -14.35
N LYS A 401 -16.66 -9.27 -13.17
CA LYS A 401 -16.64 -8.31 -12.07
C LYS A 401 -15.98 -7.01 -12.49
N TYR A 402 -14.80 -7.05 -13.12
CA TYR A 402 -14.09 -5.84 -13.54
C TYR A 402 -14.89 -5.03 -14.57
N ALA A 403 -15.51 -5.69 -15.53
CA ALA A 403 -16.38 -5.04 -16.50
C ALA A 403 -17.58 -4.36 -15.82
N LEU A 404 -18.24 -5.03 -14.88
CA LEU A 404 -19.37 -4.48 -14.16
C LEU A 404 -18.96 -3.34 -13.22
N ASP A 405 -17.81 -3.42 -12.55
CA ASP A 405 -17.29 -2.36 -11.70
C ASP A 405 -17.01 -1.06 -12.48
N VAL A 406 -16.53 -1.18 -13.72
CA VAL A 406 -16.22 -0.02 -14.57
C VAL A 406 -17.46 0.52 -15.29
N PHE A 407 -18.25 -0.36 -15.91
CA PHE A 407 -19.30 0.05 -16.86
C PHE A 407 -20.71 0.08 -16.28
N THR A 408 -20.88 -0.25 -14.99
CA THR A 408 -22.16 -0.17 -14.28
C THR A 408 -22.04 0.59 -12.96
N ASP A 409 -23.17 0.88 -12.31
CA ASP A 409 -23.20 1.53 -11.00
C ASP A 409 -23.56 0.55 -9.87
N PHE A 410 -23.33 -0.76 -10.04
CA PHE A 410 -23.60 -1.76 -8.99
C PHE A 410 -22.83 -1.46 -7.69
N SER A 411 -21.53 -1.26 -7.80
CA SER A 411 -20.66 -1.02 -6.64
C SER A 411 -20.99 0.29 -5.91
N THR A 412 -21.34 1.36 -6.65
CA THR A 412 -21.77 2.64 -6.07
C THR A 412 -23.15 2.56 -5.40
N ASN A 413 -24.01 1.62 -5.82
CA ASN A 413 -25.33 1.36 -5.25
C ASN A 413 -25.35 0.23 -4.20
N GLY A 414 -24.21 -0.05 -3.59
CA GLY A 414 -24.09 -0.93 -2.42
C GLY A 414 -24.09 -2.43 -2.73
N TYR A 415 -23.86 -2.81 -4.00
CA TYR A 415 -23.57 -4.20 -4.33
C TYR A 415 -22.09 -4.51 -4.15
N VAL A 416 -21.82 -5.69 -3.62
CA VAL A 416 -20.50 -6.34 -3.74
C VAL A 416 -20.58 -7.37 -4.85
N ILE A 417 -19.84 -7.14 -5.93
CA ILE A 417 -19.78 -8.09 -7.05
C ILE A 417 -18.79 -9.17 -6.68
N MET A 418 -19.29 -10.40 -6.58
CA MET A 418 -18.52 -11.57 -6.20
C MET A 418 -18.27 -12.46 -7.40
N PRO A 419 -17.04 -12.57 -7.87
CA PRO A 419 -16.70 -13.49 -8.92
C PRO A 419 -16.67 -14.93 -8.38
N CYS A 420 -17.27 -15.85 -9.13
CA CYS A 420 -17.16 -17.29 -8.96
C CYS A 420 -16.14 -17.84 -9.96
N VAL A 421 -15.84 -19.13 -9.91
CA VAL A 421 -14.86 -19.75 -10.83
C VAL A 421 -15.50 -20.06 -12.18
N ASN A 422 -16.81 -20.39 -12.16
CA ASN A 422 -17.60 -20.83 -13.33
C ASN A 422 -19.08 -20.84 -12.96
N ALA A 423 -19.94 -21.21 -13.91
CA ALA A 423 -21.38 -21.31 -13.72
C ALA A 423 -21.80 -22.28 -12.59
N GLU A 424 -21.09 -23.41 -12.44
CA GLU A 424 -21.33 -24.38 -11.37
C GLU A 424 -21.04 -23.79 -10.00
N SER A 425 -19.98 -23.00 -9.88
CA SER A 425 -19.59 -22.35 -8.62
C SER A 425 -20.62 -21.34 -8.14
N ILE A 426 -21.30 -20.61 -9.04
CA ILE A 426 -22.45 -19.78 -8.68
C ILE A 426 -23.52 -20.63 -8.02
N TYR A 427 -23.94 -21.73 -8.68
CA TYR A 427 -24.96 -22.64 -8.18
C TYR A 427 -24.60 -23.19 -6.79
N ASN A 428 -23.36 -23.63 -6.58
CA ASN A 428 -22.87 -24.19 -5.32
C ASN A 428 -22.80 -23.16 -4.16
N ASN A 429 -22.74 -21.87 -4.47
CA ASN A 429 -22.75 -20.80 -3.48
C ASN A 429 -24.17 -20.36 -3.05
N LEU A 430 -25.20 -20.62 -3.85
CA LEU A 430 -26.58 -20.22 -3.53
C LEU A 430 -27.08 -20.76 -2.18
N PRO A 431 -26.90 -22.06 -1.81
CA PRO A 431 -27.33 -22.54 -0.51
C PRO A 431 -26.75 -21.76 0.66
N ARG A 432 -25.50 -21.30 0.52
CA ARG A 432 -24.84 -20.48 1.53
C ARG A 432 -25.50 -19.10 1.64
N MET A 433 -25.79 -18.43 0.52
CA MET A 433 -26.48 -17.14 0.51
C MET A 433 -27.85 -17.25 1.20
N ILE A 434 -28.61 -18.28 0.87
CA ILE A 434 -29.94 -18.56 1.41
C ILE A 434 -29.84 -18.85 2.92
N ALA A 435 -28.96 -19.77 3.33
CA ALA A 435 -28.80 -20.19 4.72
C ALA A 435 -28.44 -19.04 5.66
N TYR A 436 -27.69 -18.04 5.15
CA TYR A 436 -27.29 -16.88 5.95
C TYR A 436 -28.17 -15.64 5.76
N GLY A 437 -29.30 -15.78 5.07
CA GLY A 437 -30.27 -14.69 4.88
C GLY A 437 -29.67 -13.48 4.13
N LYS A 438 -28.66 -13.70 3.27
CA LYS A 438 -28.04 -12.62 2.52
C LYS A 438 -28.94 -12.16 1.38
N LYS A 439 -28.98 -10.84 1.15
CA LYS A 439 -29.58 -10.30 -0.06
C LYS A 439 -28.61 -10.53 -1.20
N TYR A 440 -29.00 -11.33 -2.18
CA TYR A 440 -28.14 -11.67 -3.30
C TYR A 440 -28.89 -11.64 -4.63
N ASN A 441 -28.13 -11.44 -5.68
CA ASN A 441 -28.51 -11.72 -7.07
C ASN A 441 -27.41 -12.60 -7.69
N ALA A 442 -27.77 -13.49 -8.59
CA ALA A 442 -26.85 -14.37 -9.30
C ALA A 442 -27.02 -14.17 -10.80
N LEU A 443 -25.92 -13.90 -11.51
CA LEU A 443 -25.87 -13.63 -12.93
C LEU A 443 -24.98 -14.65 -13.62
N TRP A 444 -25.57 -15.43 -14.52
CA TRP A 444 -24.86 -16.37 -15.39
C TRP A 444 -24.68 -15.81 -16.80
N ASP A 445 -23.66 -16.27 -17.48
CA ASP A 445 -23.55 -16.09 -18.93
C ASP A 445 -24.72 -16.77 -19.65
N ASN A 446 -25.11 -16.26 -20.78
CA ASN A 446 -26.13 -16.87 -21.62
C ASN A 446 -25.49 -17.83 -22.64
N ASP A 447 -24.85 -18.87 -22.12
CA ASP A 447 -24.28 -19.95 -22.90
C ASP A 447 -24.83 -21.32 -22.42
N ASP A 448 -24.32 -22.42 -22.93
CA ASP A 448 -24.86 -23.75 -22.62
C ASP A 448 -24.67 -24.12 -21.15
N GLU A 449 -23.52 -23.77 -20.56
CA GLU A 449 -23.19 -24.05 -19.16
C GLU A 449 -23.96 -23.14 -18.22
N GLY A 450 -23.96 -21.83 -18.48
CA GLY A 450 -24.69 -20.84 -17.69
C GLY A 450 -26.19 -21.13 -17.63
N ASN A 451 -26.79 -21.44 -18.80
CA ASN A 451 -28.21 -21.80 -18.88
C ASN A 451 -28.53 -23.11 -18.15
N LEU A 452 -27.63 -24.12 -18.22
CA LEU A 452 -27.79 -25.39 -17.50
C LEU A 452 -27.90 -25.16 -15.99
N TYR A 453 -26.94 -24.42 -15.41
CA TYR A 453 -26.92 -24.19 -13.97
C TYR A 453 -27.99 -23.20 -13.52
N PHE A 454 -28.36 -22.23 -14.33
CA PHE A 454 -29.48 -21.34 -14.08
C PHE A 454 -30.80 -22.12 -13.96
N GLU A 455 -31.13 -23.00 -14.90
CA GLU A 455 -32.34 -23.84 -14.84
C GLU A 455 -32.29 -24.85 -13.70
N LYS A 456 -31.10 -25.39 -13.38
CA LYS A 456 -30.89 -26.23 -12.21
C LYS A 456 -31.16 -25.50 -10.92
N ALA A 457 -30.71 -24.22 -10.81
CA ALA A 457 -30.94 -23.37 -9.66
C ALA A 457 -32.43 -23.07 -9.46
N LYS A 458 -33.15 -22.70 -10.52
CA LYS A 458 -34.59 -22.47 -10.47
C LYS A 458 -35.37 -23.69 -9.95
N LYS A 459 -34.98 -24.90 -10.40
CA LYS A 459 -35.62 -26.15 -9.96
C LYS A 459 -35.30 -26.47 -8.50
N SER A 460 -34.05 -26.20 -8.06
CA SER A 460 -33.59 -26.59 -6.72
C SER A 460 -34.07 -25.64 -5.61
N PHE A 461 -34.17 -24.34 -5.88
CA PHE A 461 -34.41 -23.31 -4.85
C PHE A 461 -35.81 -22.67 -4.92
N GLY A 462 -36.62 -23.02 -5.91
CA GLY A 462 -38.02 -22.66 -5.99
C GLY A 462 -38.32 -21.26 -6.49
N ILE A 463 -39.62 -20.90 -6.50
CA ILE A 463 -40.14 -19.65 -7.12
C ILE A 463 -39.69 -18.38 -6.40
N ILE A 464 -39.53 -18.44 -5.06
CA ILE A 464 -39.16 -17.26 -4.27
C ILE A 464 -37.75 -16.81 -4.63
N GLU A 465 -36.82 -17.74 -4.71
CA GLU A 465 -35.42 -17.45 -5.03
C GLU A 465 -35.19 -17.18 -6.53
N SER A 466 -36.11 -17.65 -7.41
CA SER A 466 -35.99 -17.41 -8.86
C SER A 466 -36.00 -15.92 -9.25
N LYS A 467 -36.49 -15.04 -8.38
CA LYS A 467 -36.46 -13.60 -8.58
C LYS A 467 -35.05 -13.01 -8.53
N ASN A 468 -34.13 -13.70 -7.87
CA ASN A 468 -32.76 -13.28 -7.65
C ASN A 468 -31.79 -13.92 -8.68
N LEU A 469 -32.32 -14.72 -9.62
CA LEU A 469 -31.53 -15.45 -10.61
C LEU A 469 -31.68 -14.81 -11.99
N PHE A 470 -30.56 -14.51 -12.63
CA PHE A 470 -30.49 -13.82 -13.91
C PHE A 470 -29.53 -14.53 -14.86
N VAL A 471 -29.79 -14.41 -16.15
CA VAL A 471 -28.90 -14.78 -17.24
C VAL A 471 -28.66 -13.52 -18.06
N LEU A 472 -27.48 -13.36 -18.63
CA LEU A 472 -27.18 -12.25 -19.53
C LEU A 472 -28.26 -12.14 -20.61
N PRO A 473 -28.75 -10.93 -20.92
CA PRO A 473 -29.82 -10.75 -21.88
C PRO A 473 -29.38 -11.16 -23.27
N ASN A 474 -30.36 -11.68 -24.07
CA ASN A 474 -30.12 -11.94 -25.49
C ASN A 474 -29.82 -10.60 -26.19
N LEU A 475 -28.60 -10.48 -26.70
CA LEU A 475 -28.15 -9.27 -27.37
C LEU A 475 -28.17 -9.45 -28.88
N TYR A 476 -28.93 -8.59 -29.59
CA TYR A 476 -28.83 -8.39 -31.05
C TYR A 476 -28.93 -9.66 -31.90
N GLY A 477 -29.79 -10.62 -31.51
CA GLY A 477 -30.01 -11.84 -32.23
C GLY A 477 -28.95 -12.94 -32.03
N LYS A 478 -27.98 -12.74 -31.15
CA LYS A 478 -27.04 -13.78 -30.74
C LYS A 478 -27.75 -14.80 -29.84
N LYS A 479 -27.54 -16.09 -30.11
CA LYS A 479 -28.10 -17.20 -29.32
C LYS A 479 -27.34 -17.46 -28.01
N LYS A 480 -26.05 -17.05 -27.95
CA LYS A 480 -25.18 -17.21 -26.79
C LYS A 480 -24.51 -15.87 -26.55
N VAL A 481 -24.50 -15.40 -25.28
CA VAL A 481 -23.93 -14.12 -24.88
C VAL A 481 -23.10 -14.32 -23.63
N ARG A 482 -21.81 -14.03 -23.72
CA ARG A 482 -20.91 -13.88 -22.58
C ARG A 482 -20.68 -12.41 -22.28
N MET A 483 -20.11 -12.10 -21.12
CA MET A 483 -19.86 -10.72 -20.72
C MET A 483 -19.03 -9.94 -21.75
N GLU A 484 -18.02 -10.57 -22.35
CA GLU A 484 -17.19 -9.96 -23.40
C GLU A 484 -17.97 -9.55 -24.65
N GLU A 485 -19.10 -10.22 -24.94
CA GLU A 485 -19.94 -9.94 -26.10
C GLU A 485 -20.89 -8.75 -25.90
N MET A 486 -20.91 -8.17 -24.70
CA MET A 486 -21.58 -6.90 -24.44
C MET A 486 -20.84 -5.71 -25.07
N PHE A 487 -19.59 -5.89 -25.45
CA PHE A 487 -18.77 -4.89 -26.14
C PHE A 487 -18.76 -5.12 -27.65
N GLU A 488 -18.53 -4.05 -28.41
CA GLU A 488 -18.26 -4.10 -29.83
C GLU A 488 -16.74 -4.20 -30.09
N LYS A 489 -16.34 -4.55 -31.31
CA LYS A 489 -14.92 -4.64 -31.66
C LYS A 489 -14.18 -3.32 -31.51
N GLU A 490 -14.87 -2.24 -31.82
CA GLU A 490 -14.38 -0.86 -31.70
C GLU A 490 -14.10 -0.49 -30.25
N ASP A 491 -14.90 -0.99 -29.30
CA ASP A 491 -14.70 -0.76 -27.86
C ASP A 491 -13.37 -1.38 -27.39
N PHE A 492 -13.06 -2.60 -27.84
CA PHE A 492 -11.77 -3.24 -27.54
C PHE A 492 -10.59 -2.50 -28.17
N SER A 493 -10.75 -2.01 -29.40
CA SER A 493 -9.69 -1.22 -30.05
C SER A 493 -9.45 0.09 -29.33
N MET A 494 -10.50 0.78 -28.93
CA MET A 494 -10.42 2.00 -28.12
C MET A 494 -9.72 1.75 -26.77
N MET A 495 -10.14 0.70 -26.04
CA MET A 495 -9.53 0.37 -24.74
C MET A 495 -8.05 -0.03 -24.88
N ARG A 496 -7.67 -0.79 -25.92
CA ARG A 496 -6.26 -1.13 -26.17
C ARG A 496 -5.41 0.11 -26.43
N ASN A 497 -5.91 1.05 -27.22
CA ASN A 497 -5.22 2.31 -27.48
C ASN A 497 -5.04 3.14 -26.21
N LEU A 498 -6.07 3.27 -25.37
CA LEU A 498 -6.01 3.99 -24.09
C LEU A 498 -5.01 3.35 -23.11
N LEU A 499 -4.86 2.02 -23.17
CA LEU A 499 -4.01 1.23 -22.29
C LEU A 499 -2.62 0.95 -22.86
N GLU A 500 -2.32 1.44 -24.08
CA GLU A 500 -1.07 1.18 -24.83
C GLU A 500 -0.79 -0.35 -24.96
N MET A 501 -1.82 -1.13 -25.23
CA MET A 501 -1.73 -2.59 -25.32
C MET A 501 -1.65 -3.09 -26.77
N PRO A 502 -1.04 -4.28 -27.00
CA PRO A 502 -1.01 -4.91 -28.31
C PRO A 502 -2.41 -5.21 -28.86
N GLU A 503 -2.57 -5.16 -30.20
CA GLU A 503 -3.87 -5.42 -30.88
C GLU A 503 -4.48 -6.79 -30.58
N ASN A 504 -3.65 -7.80 -30.29
CA ASN A 504 -4.09 -9.16 -29.98
C ASN A 504 -4.37 -9.41 -28.49
N SER A 505 -4.39 -8.35 -27.65
CA SER A 505 -4.69 -8.50 -26.22
C SER A 505 -6.11 -9.04 -26.01
N SER A 506 -6.24 -10.06 -25.16
CA SER A 506 -7.52 -10.70 -24.83
C SER A 506 -8.41 -9.80 -23.97
N TYR A 507 -9.72 -10.09 -23.94
CA TYR A 507 -10.69 -9.46 -23.02
C TYR A 507 -10.17 -9.44 -21.58
N SER A 508 -9.71 -10.58 -21.08
CA SER A 508 -9.18 -10.72 -19.74
C SER A 508 -8.03 -9.77 -19.45
N ASN A 509 -7.07 -9.65 -20.39
CA ASN A 509 -5.94 -8.75 -20.23
C ASN A 509 -6.35 -7.27 -20.23
N ILE A 510 -7.33 -6.93 -21.11
CA ILE A 510 -7.85 -5.56 -21.19
C ILE A 510 -8.56 -5.18 -19.88
N MET A 511 -9.46 -6.02 -19.36
CA MET A 511 -10.18 -5.74 -18.12
C MET A 511 -9.26 -5.65 -16.90
N THR A 512 -8.27 -6.54 -16.81
CA THR A 512 -7.26 -6.49 -15.74
C THR A 512 -6.41 -5.22 -15.81
N SER A 513 -6.01 -4.80 -17.00
CA SER A 513 -5.23 -3.57 -17.17
C SER A 513 -6.09 -2.32 -16.91
N LEU A 514 -7.35 -2.32 -17.36
CA LEU A 514 -8.26 -1.20 -17.20
C LEU A 514 -8.58 -0.93 -15.72
N ILE A 515 -8.94 -1.97 -14.95
CA ILE A 515 -9.26 -1.79 -13.52
C ILE A 515 -8.04 -1.34 -12.70
N SER A 516 -6.85 -1.60 -13.21
CA SER A 516 -5.57 -1.23 -12.59
C SER A 516 -5.03 0.13 -13.03
N SER A 517 -5.72 0.80 -13.94
CA SER A 517 -5.32 2.10 -14.49
C SER A 517 -5.75 3.26 -13.60
N ASP A 518 -5.28 4.46 -13.91
CA ASP A 518 -5.69 5.69 -13.23
C ASP A 518 -7.17 6.01 -13.50
N ASP A 519 -7.84 6.65 -12.54
CA ASP A 519 -9.24 7.05 -12.63
C ASP A 519 -9.56 7.85 -13.92
N LYS A 520 -8.57 8.58 -14.46
CA LYS A 520 -8.71 9.31 -15.72
C LYS A 520 -8.93 8.35 -16.90
N ILE A 521 -8.12 7.31 -17.01
CA ILE A 521 -8.20 6.30 -18.08
C ILE A 521 -9.49 5.50 -17.93
N ILE A 522 -9.85 5.12 -16.71
CA ILE A 522 -11.10 4.39 -16.43
C ILE A 522 -12.31 5.23 -16.86
N ASN A 523 -12.35 6.51 -16.48
CA ASN A 523 -13.44 7.42 -16.86
C ASN A 523 -13.48 7.67 -18.37
N GLU A 524 -12.33 7.77 -19.02
CA GLU A 524 -12.24 7.92 -20.47
C GLU A 524 -12.76 6.67 -21.19
N ALA A 525 -12.39 5.47 -20.74
CA ALA A 525 -12.94 4.22 -21.25
C ALA A 525 -14.46 4.15 -21.04
N LYS A 526 -14.95 4.42 -19.80
CA LYS A 526 -16.38 4.45 -19.48
C LYS A 526 -17.18 5.40 -20.38
N ASN A 527 -16.61 6.56 -20.70
CA ASN A 527 -17.29 7.59 -21.50
C ASN A 527 -17.28 7.31 -23.01
N ASN A 528 -16.29 6.58 -23.51
CA ASN A 528 -16.06 6.37 -24.94
C ASN A 528 -16.49 5.00 -25.47
N ILE A 529 -17.09 4.12 -24.63
CA ILE A 529 -17.69 2.89 -25.15
C ILE A 529 -18.83 3.21 -26.12
N SER A 530 -19.06 2.31 -27.07
CA SER A 530 -20.13 2.43 -28.06
C SER A 530 -21.51 2.59 -27.39
N SER A 531 -22.41 3.32 -28.05
CA SER A 531 -23.79 3.49 -27.57
C SER A 531 -24.50 2.14 -27.37
N LYS A 532 -24.10 1.12 -28.15
CA LYS A 532 -24.66 -0.23 -28.08
C LYS A 532 -24.16 -0.98 -26.84
N ALA A 533 -22.85 -0.92 -26.54
CA ALA A 533 -22.30 -1.49 -25.32
C ALA A 533 -22.89 -0.80 -24.08
N ARG A 534 -22.96 0.53 -24.08
CA ARG A 534 -23.56 1.31 -22.98
C ARG A 534 -25.01 0.87 -22.72
N LYS A 535 -25.84 0.78 -23.77
CA LYS A 535 -27.22 0.32 -23.65
C LYS A 535 -27.33 -1.09 -23.10
N SER A 536 -26.39 -1.97 -23.44
CA SER A 536 -26.33 -3.35 -22.93
C SER A 536 -26.10 -3.38 -21.42
N PHE A 537 -25.11 -2.63 -20.93
CA PHE A 537 -24.81 -2.51 -19.49
C PHE A 537 -25.94 -1.81 -18.72
N ASP A 538 -26.52 -0.74 -19.26
CA ASP A 538 -27.66 -0.05 -18.64
C ASP A 538 -28.89 -0.95 -18.52
N THR A 539 -29.16 -1.75 -19.56
CA THR A 539 -30.27 -2.72 -19.56
C THR A 539 -30.02 -3.81 -18.51
N LEU A 540 -28.81 -4.35 -18.43
CA LEU A 540 -28.43 -5.35 -17.42
C LEU A 540 -28.60 -4.78 -16.02
N TYR A 541 -28.05 -3.59 -15.76
CA TYR A 541 -28.15 -2.90 -14.48
C TYR A 541 -29.59 -2.67 -14.06
N SER A 542 -30.42 -2.12 -14.94
CA SER A 542 -31.84 -1.88 -14.67
C SER A 542 -32.60 -3.19 -14.40
N THR A 543 -32.34 -4.25 -15.15
CA THR A 543 -32.99 -5.56 -14.99
C THR A 543 -32.72 -6.18 -13.62
N ILE A 544 -31.49 -6.06 -13.10
CA ILE A 544 -31.11 -6.62 -11.80
C ILE A 544 -31.57 -5.73 -10.64
N ASN A 545 -31.62 -4.43 -10.83
CA ASN A 545 -31.91 -3.46 -9.76
C ASN A 545 -33.41 -3.15 -9.57
N THR A 546 -34.25 -3.44 -10.58
CA THR A 546 -35.72 -3.20 -10.52
C THR A 546 -36.52 -4.33 -9.88
N LYS A 547 -35.90 -5.43 -9.52
CA LYS A 547 -36.47 -6.56 -8.80
C LYS A 547 -35.91 -6.67 -7.39
#